data_4b01f15758ec54bb2fe7505d67899add
#
_entry.id   4b01f15758ec54bb2fe7505d67899add
#
_cell.length_a   1.000
_cell.length_b   1.000
_cell.length_c   1.000
_cell.angle_alpha   90.00
_cell.angle_beta   90.00
_cell.angle_gamma   90.00
#
_symmetry.space_group_name_H-M   'P 1'
#
loop_
_entity.id
_entity.type
_entity.pdbx_description
1 polymer ?
#
loop_
_entity_poly.entity_id
_entity_poly.type
_entity_poly.pdbx_seq_one_letter_code
_entity_poly.pdbx_strand_id
1 'polypeptide(L)'
;MATAVKLHLDAYPEARVLVFDNATACPVEFDLRGTAEAVAARLDGAADADADAREPSTRPRGPGRPKLGVTAREVTLLPRHWDWLAAQPGGASVTLRKLVEAASRAAEGPDRRRNAQEAAYRFMSAMAGDAPGFEEATRALFAADAGRFAALTQPWPADVRDFARELARGAFETATAPADAPSASHEAVT
;
A
#
# COMPACT_ATOMS: atom_id res chain seq x y z
N MET A 1 -6.62 -0.57 -20.23
CA MET A 1 -7.85 -0.72 -19.38
C MET A 1 -8.90 0.36 -19.71
N ALA A 2 -8.65 1.65 -19.60
CA ALA A 2 -9.65 2.71 -19.85
C ALA A 2 -10.30 2.65 -21.24
N THR A 3 -9.55 2.32 -22.30
CA THR A 3 -10.09 2.10 -23.66
C THR A 3 -11.11 0.96 -23.69
N ALA A 4 -10.86 -0.15 -22.96
CA ALA A 4 -11.79 -1.26 -22.87
C ALA A 4 -13.09 -0.86 -22.13
N VAL A 5 -12.96 -0.08 -21.06
CA VAL A 5 -14.11 0.49 -20.32
C VAL A 5 -14.92 1.40 -21.25
N LYS A 6 -14.26 2.27 -22.02
CA LYS A 6 -14.93 3.16 -22.99
C LYS A 6 -15.71 2.37 -24.03
N LEU A 7 -15.08 1.38 -24.66
CA LEU A 7 -15.74 0.53 -25.68
C LEU A 7 -16.94 -0.23 -25.10
N HIS A 8 -16.82 -0.71 -23.86
CA HIS A 8 -17.92 -1.39 -23.17
C HIS A 8 -19.11 -0.46 -22.92
N LEU A 9 -18.85 0.74 -22.41
CA LEU A 9 -19.90 1.74 -22.13
C LEU A 9 -20.56 2.29 -23.42
N ASP A 10 -19.80 2.36 -24.52
CA ASP A 10 -20.36 2.74 -25.83
C ASP A 10 -21.29 1.66 -26.38
N ALA A 11 -20.98 0.38 -26.13
CA ALA A 11 -21.81 -0.74 -26.53
C ALA A 11 -23.02 -0.94 -25.60
N TYR A 12 -22.87 -0.61 -24.32
CA TYR A 12 -23.87 -0.80 -23.27
C TYR A 12 -24.06 0.49 -22.45
N PRO A 13 -24.81 1.50 -22.94
CA PRO A 13 -24.93 2.80 -22.28
C PRO A 13 -25.52 2.77 -20.86
N GLU A 14 -26.31 1.77 -20.54
CA GLU A 14 -26.91 1.56 -19.20
C GLU A 14 -25.99 0.81 -18.23
N ALA A 15 -24.83 0.31 -18.70
CA ALA A 15 -23.91 -0.43 -17.85
C ALA A 15 -23.22 0.52 -16.86
N ARG A 16 -23.03 0.01 -15.63
CA ARG A 16 -22.21 0.67 -14.62
C ARG A 16 -20.90 -0.08 -14.48
N VAL A 17 -19.80 0.60 -14.69
CA VAL A 17 -18.46 0.01 -14.58
C VAL A 17 -17.73 0.67 -13.41
N LEU A 18 -17.26 -0.15 -12.49
CA LEU A 18 -16.36 0.25 -11.42
C LEU A 18 -14.96 -0.29 -11.73
N VAL A 19 -13.97 0.55 -11.60
CA VAL A 19 -12.57 0.17 -11.78
C VAL A 19 -11.85 0.41 -10.47
N PHE A 20 -11.07 -0.58 -10.05
CA PHE A 20 -10.29 -0.52 -8.82
C PHE A 20 -8.81 -0.69 -9.11
N ASP A 21 -7.97 -0.01 -8.37
CA ASP A 21 -6.56 -0.33 -8.29
C ASP A 21 -6.37 -1.70 -7.63
N ASN A 22 -5.59 -2.58 -8.24
CA ASN A 22 -5.46 -3.97 -7.79
C ASN A 22 -4.80 -4.15 -6.42
N ALA A 23 -3.97 -3.20 -6.00
CA ALA A 23 -3.25 -3.30 -4.73
C ALA A 23 -3.99 -2.65 -3.57
N THR A 24 -4.65 -1.52 -3.84
CA THR A 24 -5.29 -0.70 -2.80
C THR A 24 -6.80 -0.78 -2.80
N ALA A 25 -7.39 -1.35 -3.86
CA ALA A 25 -8.81 -1.31 -4.17
C ALA A 25 -9.42 0.11 -4.11
N CYS A 26 -8.60 1.13 -4.33
CA CYS A 26 -9.12 2.48 -4.53
C CYS A 26 -9.86 2.56 -5.86
N PRO A 27 -11.06 3.16 -5.89
CA PRO A 27 -11.74 3.43 -7.15
C PRO A 27 -10.87 4.30 -8.06
N VAL A 28 -10.81 3.95 -9.33
CA VAL A 28 -10.08 4.69 -10.36
C VAL A 28 -11.09 5.26 -11.34
N GLU A 29 -11.09 6.57 -11.48
CA GLU A 29 -11.92 7.26 -12.45
C GLU A 29 -11.10 7.58 -13.70
N PHE A 30 -11.70 7.33 -14.88
CA PHE A 30 -11.12 7.70 -16.16
C PHE A 30 -11.92 8.80 -16.83
N ASP A 31 -11.24 9.74 -17.47
CA ASP A 31 -11.89 10.67 -18.39
C ASP A 31 -12.19 9.94 -19.72
N LEU A 32 -13.41 9.43 -19.82
CA LEU A 32 -13.89 8.66 -20.96
C LEU A 32 -14.56 9.52 -22.05
N ARG A 33 -14.42 10.84 -22.01
CA ARG A 33 -15.01 11.74 -23.01
C ARG A 33 -14.32 11.58 -24.38
N GLY A 34 -15.11 11.63 -25.45
CA GLY A 34 -14.63 11.49 -26.83
C GLY A 34 -14.58 10.05 -27.31
N THR A 35 -13.79 9.79 -28.34
CA THR A 35 -13.63 8.44 -28.93
C THR A 35 -12.65 7.58 -28.12
N ALA A 36 -12.66 6.27 -28.36
CA ALA A 36 -11.73 5.34 -27.70
C ALA A 36 -10.26 5.68 -27.97
N GLU A 37 -9.95 6.18 -29.20
CA GLU A 37 -8.62 6.65 -29.59
C GLU A 37 -8.21 7.90 -28.82
N ALA A 38 -9.15 8.85 -28.61
CA ALA A 38 -8.91 10.06 -27.83
C ALA A 38 -8.64 9.74 -26.35
N VAL A 39 -9.32 8.74 -25.79
CA VAL A 39 -9.07 8.23 -24.42
C VAL A 39 -7.69 7.61 -24.34
N ALA A 40 -7.28 6.78 -25.31
CA ALA A 40 -5.96 6.18 -25.35
C ALA A 40 -4.85 7.24 -25.40
N ALA A 41 -4.97 8.21 -26.31
CA ALA A 41 -3.97 9.27 -26.49
C ALA A 41 -3.78 10.13 -25.22
N ARG A 42 -4.85 10.40 -24.44
CA ARG A 42 -4.73 11.12 -23.17
C ARG A 42 -3.96 10.35 -22.10
N LEU A 43 -4.12 9.03 -22.06
CA LEU A 43 -3.42 8.18 -21.10
C LEU A 43 -1.94 8.04 -21.43
N ASP A 44 -1.61 7.90 -22.73
CA ASP A 44 -0.22 7.85 -23.18
C ASP A 44 0.50 9.18 -22.88
N GLY A 45 -0.15 10.33 -23.14
CA GLY A 45 0.39 11.65 -22.81
C GLY A 45 0.49 11.94 -21.30
N ALA A 46 -0.39 11.35 -20.49
CA ALA A 46 -0.30 11.46 -19.02
C ALA A 46 0.84 10.61 -18.44
N ALA A 47 1.13 9.46 -19.04
CA ALA A 47 2.26 8.61 -18.66
C ALA A 47 3.61 9.31 -18.94
N ASP A 48 3.73 10.02 -20.04
CA ASP A 48 4.91 10.80 -20.39
C ASP A 48 5.10 12.03 -19.47
N ALA A 49 4.02 12.69 -19.08
CA ALA A 49 4.08 13.82 -18.16
C ALA A 49 4.51 13.41 -16.73
N ASP A 50 4.11 12.24 -16.27
CA ASP A 50 4.51 11.67 -14.97
C ASP A 50 5.96 11.14 -14.99
N ALA A 51 6.45 10.72 -16.16
CA ALA A 51 7.85 10.34 -16.38
C ALA A 51 8.76 11.58 -16.35
N ASP A 52 8.33 12.69 -16.97
CA ASP A 52 9.07 13.95 -17.01
C ASP A 52 9.12 14.64 -15.62
N ALA A 53 8.07 14.49 -14.81
CA ALA A 53 8.04 14.96 -13.42
C ALA A 53 9.00 14.19 -12.49
N ARG A 54 9.47 13.01 -12.90
CA ARG A 54 10.47 12.19 -12.19
C ARG A 54 11.90 12.41 -12.68
N GLU A 55 12.12 13.20 -13.73
CA GLU A 55 13.46 13.55 -14.17
C GLU A 55 14.19 14.36 -13.06
N PRO A 56 15.34 13.89 -12.56
CA PRO A 56 16.11 14.66 -11.61
C PRO A 56 16.66 15.88 -12.34
N SER A 57 16.26 17.07 -11.88
CA SER A 57 16.76 18.37 -12.33
C SER A 57 18.24 18.28 -12.70
N THR A 58 18.54 18.40 -14.00
CA THR A 58 19.89 18.43 -14.57
C THR A 58 20.56 19.78 -14.27
N ARG A 59 20.90 20.03 -13.01
CA ARG A 59 21.94 21.05 -12.69
C ARG A 59 23.31 20.42 -12.93
N PRO A 60 24.30 21.19 -13.48
CA PRO A 60 25.62 20.66 -13.77
C PRO A 60 26.26 20.07 -12.52
N ARG A 61 26.67 18.79 -12.62
CA ARG A 61 27.33 18.06 -11.55
C ARG A 61 28.73 18.62 -11.36
N GLY A 62 28.99 19.38 -10.28
CA GLY A 62 30.31 19.60 -9.79
C GLY A 62 30.95 18.29 -9.28
N PRO A 63 32.34 18.21 -9.25
CA PRO A 63 33.03 17.03 -8.75
C PRO A 63 32.74 16.85 -7.26
N GLY A 64 31.99 15.80 -6.91
CA GLY A 64 31.61 15.45 -5.55
C GLY A 64 31.11 14.01 -5.45
N ARG A 65 31.15 13.46 -4.22
CA ARG A 65 30.65 12.12 -3.90
C ARG A 65 29.23 11.93 -4.44
N PRO A 66 28.86 10.76 -5.06
CA PRO A 66 27.52 10.49 -5.56
C PRO A 66 26.47 10.83 -4.51
N LYS A 67 25.45 11.64 -4.86
CA LYS A 67 24.35 11.94 -3.95
C LYS A 67 23.60 10.65 -3.64
N LEU A 68 23.50 10.28 -2.38
CA LEU A 68 22.80 9.10 -1.85
C LEU A 68 21.26 9.16 -2.05
N GLY A 69 20.73 9.87 -3.04
CA GLY A 69 19.29 10.01 -3.24
C GLY A 69 18.57 10.73 -2.07
N VAL A 70 19.31 11.49 -1.25
CA VAL A 70 18.77 12.16 -0.07
C VAL A 70 17.99 13.40 -0.48
N THR A 71 16.69 13.44 -0.16
CA THR A 71 15.84 14.62 -0.33
C THR A 71 15.76 15.38 0.99
N ALA A 72 16.05 16.69 0.97
CA ALA A 72 15.90 17.54 2.14
C ALA A 72 14.43 17.78 2.45
N ARG A 73 14.03 17.55 3.71
CA ARG A 73 12.71 17.88 4.25
C ARG A 73 12.87 18.52 5.62
N GLU A 74 11.97 19.43 5.95
CA GLU A 74 11.91 20.05 7.27
C GLU A 74 11.10 19.18 8.23
N VAL A 75 11.63 18.99 9.44
CA VAL A 75 11.00 18.24 10.51
C VAL A 75 11.03 19.05 11.79
N THR A 76 9.89 19.20 12.45
CA THR A 76 9.77 19.88 13.73
C THR A 76 9.87 18.86 14.86
N LEU A 77 10.83 19.03 15.76
CA LEU A 77 11.05 18.20 16.93
C LEU A 77 11.13 19.08 18.20
N LEU A 78 10.85 18.49 19.36
CA LEU A 78 11.03 19.20 20.62
C LEU A 78 12.52 19.48 20.91
N PRO A 79 12.87 20.57 21.62
CA PRO A 79 14.27 20.91 21.93
C PRO A 79 15.07 19.73 22.51
N ARG A 80 14.51 19.02 23.49
CA ARG A 80 15.14 17.82 24.09
C ARG A 80 15.46 16.72 23.08
N HIS A 81 14.70 16.60 21.98
CA HIS A 81 14.99 15.62 20.93
C HIS A 81 16.18 16.06 20.10
N TRP A 82 16.30 17.36 19.82
CA TRP A 82 17.45 17.92 19.11
C TRP A 82 18.72 17.77 19.93
N ASP A 83 18.68 18.06 21.25
CA ASP A 83 19.82 17.91 22.14
C ASP A 83 20.31 16.46 22.18
N TRP A 84 19.37 15.51 22.30
CA TRP A 84 19.70 14.09 22.28
C TRP A 84 20.28 13.64 20.94
N LEU A 85 19.70 14.07 19.82
CA LEU A 85 20.18 13.73 18.48
C LEU A 85 21.58 14.29 18.20
N ALA A 86 21.86 15.51 18.67
CA ALA A 86 23.16 16.14 18.52
C ALA A 86 24.26 15.40 19.29
N ALA A 87 23.92 14.80 20.42
CA ALA A 87 24.84 14.01 21.24
C ALA A 87 25.15 12.60 20.67
N GLN A 88 24.40 12.15 19.62
CA GLN A 88 24.58 10.82 19.08
C GLN A 88 25.79 10.72 18.12
N PRO A 89 26.47 9.56 18.06
CA PRO A 89 27.56 9.34 17.08
C PRO A 89 27.08 9.51 15.64
N GLY A 90 27.69 10.42 14.90
CA GLY A 90 27.31 10.77 13.53
C GLY A 90 26.26 11.87 13.39
N GLY A 91 25.80 12.42 14.53
CA GLY A 91 24.89 13.58 14.61
C GLY A 91 23.46 13.27 14.18
N ALA A 92 22.60 14.30 14.19
CA ALA A 92 21.16 14.19 14.03
C ALA A 92 20.75 13.51 12.71
N SER A 93 21.32 13.87 11.58
CA SER A 93 20.94 13.30 10.27
C SER A 93 21.22 11.80 10.13
N VAL A 94 22.33 11.33 10.70
CA VAL A 94 22.68 9.90 10.66
C VAL A 94 21.77 9.12 11.61
N THR A 95 21.57 9.64 12.80
CA THR A 95 20.73 9.02 13.83
C THR A 95 19.26 8.92 13.37
N LEU A 96 18.70 10.00 12.84
CA LEU A 96 17.34 10.00 12.30
C LEU A 96 17.17 8.95 11.19
N ARG A 97 18.10 8.86 10.24
CA ARG A 97 18.04 7.85 9.18
C ARG A 97 18.05 6.42 9.74
N LYS A 98 18.91 6.15 10.72
CA LYS A 98 18.96 4.82 11.39
C LYS A 98 17.65 4.52 12.13
N LEU A 99 17.09 5.49 12.85
CA LEU A 99 15.83 5.32 13.56
C LEU A 99 14.66 5.08 12.62
N VAL A 100 14.57 5.88 11.54
CA VAL A 100 13.52 5.71 10.52
C VAL A 100 13.65 4.35 9.83
N GLU A 101 14.85 3.94 9.46
CA GLU A 101 15.11 2.63 8.86
C GLU A 101 14.71 1.47 9.80
N ALA A 102 15.08 1.56 11.07
CA ALA A 102 14.68 0.57 12.07
C ALA A 102 13.16 0.54 12.29
N ALA A 103 12.53 1.69 12.40
CA ALA A 103 11.09 1.81 12.57
C ALA A 103 10.32 1.31 11.33
N SER A 104 10.79 1.64 10.12
CA SER A 104 10.20 1.16 8.86
C SER A 104 10.21 -0.35 8.77
N ARG A 105 11.36 -0.99 9.05
CA ARG A 105 11.45 -2.46 9.08
C ARG A 105 10.52 -3.08 10.13
N ALA A 106 10.48 -2.50 11.31
CA ALA A 106 9.59 -3.00 12.37
C ALA A 106 8.10 -2.86 12.01
N ALA A 107 7.75 -1.84 11.22
CA ALA A 107 6.39 -1.55 10.79
C ALA A 107 5.94 -2.35 9.54
N GLU A 108 6.86 -2.97 8.78
CA GLU A 108 6.53 -3.65 7.50
C GLU A 108 5.39 -4.67 7.63
N GLY A 109 5.42 -5.51 8.65
CA GLY A 109 4.37 -6.52 8.88
C GLY A 109 3.04 -5.90 9.30
N PRO A 110 3.00 -5.07 10.34
CA PRO A 110 1.80 -4.34 10.75
C PRO A 110 1.20 -3.47 9.64
N ASP A 111 2.04 -2.77 8.87
CA ASP A 111 1.60 -1.92 7.77
C ASP A 111 1.01 -2.74 6.62
N ARG A 112 1.65 -3.85 6.25
CA ARG A 112 1.13 -4.78 5.24
C ARG A 112 -0.24 -5.32 5.65
N ARG A 113 -0.39 -5.74 6.90
CA ARG A 113 -1.69 -6.20 7.43
C ARG A 113 -2.75 -5.13 7.34
N ARG A 114 -2.46 -3.92 7.83
CA ARG A 114 -3.40 -2.80 7.79
C ARG A 114 -3.81 -2.45 6.36
N ASN A 115 -2.84 -2.33 5.45
CA ASN A 115 -3.11 -2.04 4.05
C ASN A 115 -3.99 -3.11 3.38
N ALA A 116 -3.75 -4.39 3.67
CA ALA A 116 -4.56 -5.49 3.15
C ALA A 116 -5.99 -5.46 3.73
N GLN A 117 -6.15 -5.17 5.03
CA GLN A 117 -7.47 -5.01 5.65
C GLN A 117 -8.24 -3.84 5.03
N GLU A 118 -7.59 -2.71 4.83
CA GLU A 118 -8.21 -1.52 4.23
C GLU A 118 -8.60 -1.76 2.76
N ALA A 119 -7.74 -2.40 1.97
CA ALA A 119 -8.02 -2.72 0.58
C ALA A 119 -9.20 -3.70 0.46
N ALA A 120 -9.16 -4.79 1.22
CA ALA A 120 -10.24 -5.77 1.23
C ALA A 120 -11.57 -5.16 1.69
N TYR A 121 -11.56 -4.38 2.77
CA TYR A 121 -12.76 -3.71 3.27
C TYR A 121 -13.36 -2.72 2.26
N ARG A 122 -12.51 -1.93 1.58
CA ARG A 122 -12.95 -0.97 0.55
C ARG A 122 -13.63 -1.67 -0.61
N PHE A 123 -13.03 -2.75 -1.11
CA PHE A 123 -13.61 -3.55 -2.18
C PHE A 123 -14.92 -4.23 -1.75
N MET A 124 -14.92 -4.90 -0.59
CA MET A 124 -16.09 -5.58 -0.05
C MET A 124 -17.27 -4.61 0.15
N SER A 125 -17.00 -3.41 0.67
CA SER A 125 -18.03 -2.38 0.87
C SER A 125 -18.66 -1.94 -0.45
N ALA A 126 -17.86 -1.85 -1.52
CA ALA A 126 -18.35 -1.44 -2.83
C ALA A 126 -19.11 -2.54 -3.57
N MET A 127 -18.71 -3.80 -3.42
CA MET A 127 -19.15 -4.91 -4.25
C MET A 127 -20.06 -5.93 -3.54
N ALA A 128 -20.01 -5.97 -2.22
CA ALA A 128 -20.68 -6.96 -1.40
C ALA A 128 -21.34 -6.36 -0.14
N GLY A 129 -21.55 -5.04 -0.08
CA GLY A 129 -22.11 -4.38 1.10
C GLY A 129 -23.47 -4.92 1.53
N ASP A 130 -24.29 -5.34 0.56
CA ASP A 130 -25.61 -5.95 0.79
C ASP A 130 -25.59 -7.48 0.81
N ALA A 131 -24.40 -8.10 0.71
CA ALA A 131 -24.29 -9.56 0.67
C ALA A 131 -24.51 -10.19 2.05
N PRO A 132 -25.05 -11.41 2.12
CA PRO A 132 -25.24 -12.11 3.38
C PRO A 132 -23.93 -12.27 4.15
N GLY A 133 -23.94 -11.93 5.45
CA GLY A 133 -22.77 -12.07 6.32
C GLY A 133 -21.69 -11.01 6.15
N PHE A 134 -21.95 -9.91 5.42
CA PHE A 134 -20.96 -8.84 5.20
C PHE A 134 -20.37 -8.28 6.50
N GLU A 135 -21.23 -7.95 7.47
CA GLU A 135 -20.81 -7.40 8.77
C GLU A 135 -19.89 -8.38 9.54
N GLU A 136 -20.28 -9.67 9.57
CA GLU A 136 -19.49 -10.71 10.24
C GLU A 136 -18.17 -10.98 9.50
N ALA A 137 -18.19 -10.97 8.17
CA ALA A 137 -16.98 -11.10 7.36
C ALA A 137 -16.02 -9.94 7.62
N THR A 138 -16.55 -8.72 7.72
CA THR A 138 -15.76 -7.53 8.09
C THR A 138 -15.13 -7.68 9.48
N ARG A 139 -15.89 -8.14 10.47
CA ARG A 139 -15.33 -8.41 11.82
C ARG A 139 -14.24 -9.48 11.79
N ALA A 140 -14.43 -10.56 11.01
CA ALA A 140 -13.43 -11.62 10.86
C ALA A 140 -12.14 -11.09 10.19
N LEU A 141 -12.26 -10.22 9.18
CA LEU A 141 -11.14 -9.58 8.49
C LEU A 141 -10.27 -8.77 9.48
N PHE A 142 -10.90 -7.90 10.28
CA PHE A 142 -10.17 -7.06 11.25
C PHE A 142 -9.68 -7.84 12.47
N ALA A 143 -10.32 -8.96 12.81
CA ALA A 143 -9.84 -9.89 13.83
C ALA A 143 -8.70 -10.81 13.32
N ALA A 144 -8.34 -10.72 12.05
CA ALA A 144 -7.39 -11.61 11.38
C ALA A 144 -7.78 -13.11 11.46
N ASP A 145 -9.09 -13.42 11.50
CA ASP A 145 -9.64 -14.78 11.50
C ASP A 145 -9.89 -15.24 10.07
N ALA A 146 -8.87 -15.82 9.44
CA ALA A 146 -8.91 -16.29 8.06
C ALA A 146 -9.98 -17.37 7.82
N GLY A 147 -10.14 -18.29 8.78
CA GLY A 147 -11.11 -19.40 8.67
C GLY A 147 -12.54 -18.89 8.65
N ARG A 148 -12.88 -18.03 9.59
CA ARG A 148 -14.20 -17.41 9.68
C ARG A 148 -14.50 -16.51 8.48
N PHE A 149 -13.51 -15.71 8.04
CA PHE A 149 -13.62 -14.86 6.85
C PHE A 149 -13.94 -15.70 5.60
N ALA A 150 -13.19 -16.79 5.39
CA ALA A 150 -13.43 -17.69 4.25
C ALA A 150 -14.81 -18.34 4.28
N ALA A 151 -15.29 -18.77 5.45
CA ALA A 151 -16.62 -19.36 5.60
C ALA A 151 -17.73 -18.34 5.30
N LEU A 152 -17.62 -17.12 5.83
CA LEU A 152 -18.63 -16.07 5.69
C LEU A 152 -18.73 -15.49 4.27
N THR A 153 -17.62 -15.46 3.54
CA THR A 153 -17.60 -15.01 2.14
C THR A 153 -17.98 -16.11 1.13
N GLN A 154 -18.14 -17.37 1.57
CA GLN A 154 -18.43 -18.49 0.68
C GLN A 154 -19.71 -18.33 -0.15
N PRO A 155 -20.82 -17.75 0.36
CA PRO A 155 -22.06 -17.59 -0.42
C PRO A 155 -22.02 -16.41 -1.40
N TRP A 156 -20.97 -15.61 -1.42
CA TRP A 156 -20.86 -14.45 -2.32
C TRP A 156 -20.61 -14.87 -3.78
N PRO A 157 -20.90 -13.99 -4.77
CA PRO A 157 -20.51 -14.23 -6.15
C PRO A 157 -19.04 -14.61 -6.25
N ALA A 158 -18.71 -15.58 -7.10
CA ALA A 158 -17.38 -16.20 -7.10
C ALA A 158 -16.24 -15.23 -7.34
N ASP A 159 -16.41 -14.32 -8.30
CA ASP A 159 -15.45 -13.28 -8.66
C ASP A 159 -15.24 -12.26 -7.52
N VAL A 160 -16.32 -11.80 -6.89
CA VAL A 160 -16.27 -10.88 -5.74
C VAL A 160 -15.61 -11.57 -4.54
N ARG A 161 -16.02 -12.80 -4.23
CA ARG A 161 -15.44 -13.60 -3.15
C ARG A 161 -13.95 -13.80 -3.33
N ASP A 162 -13.55 -14.25 -4.51
CA ASP A 162 -12.17 -14.65 -4.77
C ASP A 162 -11.23 -13.43 -4.77
N PHE A 163 -11.67 -12.31 -5.33
CA PHE A 163 -10.88 -11.08 -5.28
C PHE A 163 -10.84 -10.44 -3.88
N ALA A 164 -11.93 -10.49 -3.11
CA ALA A 164 -11.92 -10.06 -1.71
C ALA A 164 -10.91 -10.87 -0.88
N ARG A 165 -10.85 -12.20 -1.08
CA ARG A 165 -9.87 -13.08 -0.42
C ARG A 165 -8.43 -12.82 -0.86
N GLU A 166 -8.23 -12.50 -2.14
CA GLU A 166 -6.92 -12.09 -2.67
C GLU A 166 -6.40 -10.84 -1.95
N LEU A 167 -7.20 -9.78 -1.89
CA LEU A 167 -6.88 -8.55 -1.20
C LEU A 167 -6.62 -8.75 0.30
N ALA A 168 -7.41 -9.63 0.94
CA ALA A 168 -7.31 -9.93 2.36
C ALA A 168 -6.09 -10.80 2.73
N ARG A 169 -5.36 -11.39 1.79
CA ARG A 169 -4.28 -12.35 2.05
C ARG A 169 -3.26 -11.82 3.05
N GLY A 170 -2.77 -10.60 2.83
CA GLY A 170 -1.80 -9.96 3.72
C GLY A 170 -2.33 -9.64 5.13
N ALA A 171 -3.67 -9.61 5.30
CA ALA A 171 -4.28 -9.39 6.61
C ALA A 171 -4.15 -10.61 7.54
N PHE A 172 -4.01 -11.80 6.96
CA PHE A 172 -3.96 -13.07 7.67
C PHE A 172 -2.53 -13.64 7.79
N GLU A 173 -1.56 -13.04 7.11
CA GLU A 173 -0.17 -13.42 7.28
C GLU A 173 0.28 -13.07 8.70
N THR A 174 0.62 -14.10 9.49
CA THR A 174 1.30 -13.90 10.77
C THR A 174 2.67 -13.29 10.47
N ALA A 175 3.01 -12.20 11.15
CA ALA A 175 4.37 -11.69 11.12
C ALA A 175 5.28 -12.86 11.50
N THR A 176 6.06 -13.37 10.55
CA THR A 176 7.14 -14.31 10.86
C THR A 176 8.09 -13.53 11.75
N ALA A 177 8.06 -13.81 13.05
CA ALA A 177 9.01 -13.25 13.98
C ALA A 177 10.40 -13.56 13.42
N PRO A 178 11.35 -12.59 13.41
CA PRO A 178 12.71 -12.88 13.01
C PRO A 178 13.22 -13.99 13.94
N ALA A 179 13.55 -15.14 13.33
CA ALA A 179 14.20 -16.24 14.01
C ALA A 179 15.65 -15.86 14.26
N ASP A 180 15.90 -15.02 15.27
CA ASP A 180 17.22 -14.82 15.85
C ASP A 180 17.10 -14.09 17.21
N ALA A 181 16.67 -14.86 18.21
CA ALA A 181 17.05 -14.56 19.59
C ALA A 181 18.07 -15.63 19.99
N PRO A 182 19.36 -15.30 20.21
CA PRO A 182 20.29 -16.26 20.73
C PRO A 182 19.83 -16.69 22.12
N SER A 183 19.59 -17.97 22.25
CA SER A 183 19.32 -18.66 23.52
C SER A 183 20.48 -18.36 24.47
N ALA A 184 20.29 -17.48 25.43
CA ALA A 184 21.20 -17.27 26.51
C ALA A 184 21.15 -18.53 27.42
N SER A 185 22.03 -19.47 27.13
CA SER A 185 22.33 -20.60 28.04
C SER A 185 22.90 -20.02 29.32
N HIS A 186 22.08 -20.00 30.35
CA HIS A 186 22.51 -19.70 31.71
C HIS A 186 23.21 -20.96 32.26
N GLU A 187 24.52 -21.04 32.08
CA GLU A 187 25.35 -21.99 32.78
C GLU A 187 25.49 -21.56 34.24
N ALA A 188 24.80 -22.27 35.11
CA ALA A 188 25.01 -22.19 36.53
C ALA A 188 26.36 -22.88 36.88
N VAL A 189 27.30 -22.10 37.37
CA VAL A 189 28.52 -22.63 38.02
C VAL A 189 28.27 -22.71 39.52
N THR A 190 28.42 -23.90 40.03
CA THR A 190 28.44 -24.30 41.41
C THR A 190 29.62 -23.68 42.16
#